data_e5e7f5402d70b01240d3fe59e54563e5
#
_entry.id   e5e7f5402d70b01240d3fe59e54563e5
#
_cell.length_a   1.000
_cell.length_b   1.000
_cell.length_c   1.000
_cell.angle_alpha   90.00
_cell.angle_beta   90.00
_cell.angle_gamma   90.00
#
_symmetry.space_group_name_H-M   'P 1'
#
loop_
_entity.id
_entity.type
_entity.pdbx_description
1 polymer ?
#
loop_
_entity_poly.entity_id
_entity_poly.type
_entity_poly.pdbx_seq_one_letter_code
_entity_poly.pdbx_strand_id
1 'polypeptide(L)'
;MYDVVIIGSGPAGLTAAIYAARANLSPLLIEGWQSGGQLTTTTEVENYPGFAKGIMGPELMKETRAQAERFGTEFLTGDVTAVHLTQRPFTLTVDGEHTVQTKTVIIATGASAIPIGLKNEARLTGHGVSTCATCDGFFFKGKELLVVGGGDSALEEANFLTKFATRVSVVHRRDKLRASKIMQDRAIHNEKISFIWNSVVEDILGADVVTGAQLKNVVTGKISEVPCAGVFVAIGHRPNTSLFAGQIDMDEKGYIRTHSGTATNVPGIFAAGDVQDSTYRQAVTAAGSGCMAAIDAERFLETTGHNL
;
A
#
# COMPACT_ATOMS: atom_id res chain seq x y z
N MET A 1 -27.69 12.58 -0.25
CA MET A 1 -26.97 12.13 -1.48
C MET A 1 -25.75 13.00 -1.62
N TYR A 2 -24.59 12.41 -1.77
CA TYR A 2 -23.29 13.11 -1.86
C TYR A 2 -22.88 13.34 -3.31
N ASP A 3 -22.09 14.37 -3.58
CA ASP A 3 -21.48 14.55 -4.89
C ASP A 3 -20.35 13.54 -5.12
N VAL A 4 -19.55 13.30 -4.08
CA VAL A 4 -18.41 12.38 -4.10
C VAL A 4 -18.40 11.53 -2.84
N VAL A 5 -18.32 10.21 -2.98
CA VAL A 5 -17.94 9.32 -1.88
C VAL A 5 -16.57 8.75 -2.13
N ILE A 6 -15.71 8.84 -1.11
CA ILE A 6 -14.33 8.37 -1.14
C ILE A 6 -14.23 7.14 -0.23
N ILE A 7 -13.71 6.03 -0.76
CA ILE A 7 -13.55 4.77 0.01
C ILE A 7 -12.09 4.60 0.38
N GLY A 8 -11.78 4.73 1.66
CA GLY A 8 -10.43 4.60 2.21
C GLY A 8 -9.79 5.92 2.61
N SER A 9 -9.15 5.93 3.78
CA SER A 9 -8.59 7.09 4.48
C SER A 9 -7.06 7.16 4.45
N GLY A 10 -6.41 6.43 3.54
CA GLY A 10 -4.97 6.57 3.31
C GLY A 10 -4.62 7.92 2.65
N PRO A 11 -3.33 8.15 2.31
CA PRO A 11 -2.88 9.40 1.69
C PRO A 11 -3.66 9.78 0.43
N ALA A 12 -4.04 8.81 -0.39
CA ALA A 12 -4.85 9.03 -1.60
C ALA A 12 -6.25 9.55 -1.26
N GLY A 13 -6.96 8.86 -0.36
CA GLY A 13 -8.34 9.21 0.00
C GLY A 13 -8.43 10.54 0.73
N LEU A 14 -7.57 10.80 1.71
CA LEU A 14 -7.57 12.07 2.42
C LEU A 14 -7.18 13.24 1.51
N THR A 15 -6.23 13.05 0.59
CA THR A 15 -5.90 14.08 -0.39
C THR A 15 -7.08 14.33 -1.34
N ALA A 16 -7.73 13.28 -1.83
CA ALA A 16 -8.94 13.43 -2.65
C ALA A 16 -10.03 14.20 -1.90
N ALA A 17 -10.23 13.90 -0.62
CA ALA A 17 -11.21 14.60 0.23
C ALA A 17 -10.90 16.10 0.37
N ILE A 18 -9.63 16.46 0.60
CA ILE A 18 -9.19 17.86 0.67
C ILE A 18 -9.52 18.60 -0.63
N TYR A 19 -9.19 18.01 -1.79
CA TYR A 19 -9.40 18.65 -3.08
C TYR A 19 -10.87 18.74 -3.45
N ALA A 20 -11.66 17.67 -3.22
CA ALA A 20 -13.09 17.67 -3.47
C ALA A 20 -13.83 18.71 -2.60
N ALA A 21 -13.52 18.79 -1.31
CA ALA A 21 -14.11 19.77 -0.41
C ALA A 21 -13.74 21.21 -0.82
N ARG A 22 -12.49 21.44 -1.24
CA ARG A 22 -12.06 22.76 -1.74
C ARG A 22 -12.67 23.16 -3.08
N ALA A 23 -13.10 22.19 -3.88
CA ALA A 23 -13.89 22.40 -5.10
C ALA A 23 -15.38 22.63 -4.80
N ASN A 24 -15.75 22.81 -3.53
CA ASN A 24 -17.14 22.98 -3.08
C ASN A 24 -18.07 21.80 -3.42
N LEU A 25 -17.50 20.62 -3.58
CA LEU A 25 -18.24 19.38 -3.58
C LEU A 25 -18.52 18.97 -2.14
N SER A 26 -19.55 18.15 -1.95
CA SER A 26 -19.89 17.59 -0.64
C SER A 26 -19.31 16.19 -0.50
N PRO A 27 -18.03 16.02 -0.15
CA PRO A 27 -17.42 14.71 -0.05
C PRO A 27 -17.76 14.03 1.27
N LEU A 28 -18.13 12.74 1.19
CA LEU A 28 -18.10 11.81 2.30
C LEU A 28 -16.90 10.89 2.14
N LEU A 29 -16.06 10.78 3.17
CA LEU A 29 -14.98 9.80 3.22
C LEU A 29 -15.35 8.67 4.18
N ILE A 30 -15.41 7.44 3.66
CA ILE A 30 -15.60 6.22 4.46
C ILE A 30 -14.22 5.69 4.83
N GLU A 31 -13.87 5.81 6.11
CA GLU A 31 -12.47 5.62 6.57
C GLU A 31 -12.06 4.16 6.80
N GLY A 32 -13.02 3.23 6.87
CA GLY A 32 -12.77 1.89 7.40
C GLY A 32 -12.57 1.90 8.93
N TRP A 33 -12.50 0.72 9.52
CA TRP A 33 -12.21 0.60 10.96
C TRP A 33 -10.74 0.92 11.29
N GLN A 34 -9.83 0.80 10.32
CA GLN A 34 -8.44 1.23 10.45
C GLN A 34 -8.22 2.55 9.69
N SER A 35 -8.66 3.65 10.30
CA SER A 35 -8.51 4.99 9.74
C SER A 35 -7.04 5.37 9.54
N GLY A 36 -6.72 6.03 8.41
CA GLY A 36 -5.38 6.51 8.06
C GLY A 36 -4.53 5.54 7.24
N GLY A 37 -4.99 4.28 7.05
CA GLY A 37 -4.32 3.29 6.20
C GLY A 37 -2.95 2.86 6.73
N GLN A 38 -2.07 2.38 5.84
CA GLN A 38 -0.79 1.75 6.20
C GLN A 38 0.18 2.66 6.95
N LEU A 39 0.13 3.98 6.74
CA LEU A 39 1.01 4.91 7.46
C LEU A 39 0.75 4.96 8.96
N THR A 40 -0.41 4.53 9.42
CA THR A 40 -0.70 4.46 10.87
C THR A 40 0.01 3.29 11.57
N THR A 41 0.53 2.35 10.80
CA THR A 41 1.27 1.18 11.33
C THR A 41 2.78 1.31 11.14
N THR A 42 3.26 2.42 10.56
CA THR A 42 4.70 2.71 10.42
C THR A 42 5.20 3.67 11.49
N THR A 43 6.49 3.77 11.62
CA THR A 43 7.15 4.68 12.55
C THR A 43 7.39 6.05 11.87
N GLU A 44 8.63 6.43 11.69
CA GLU A 44 9.02 7.71 11.09
C GLU A 44 8.94 7.66 9.56
N VAL A 45 8.35 8.70 8.96
CA VAL A 45 8.24 8.92 7.53
C VAL A 45 9.16 10.09 7.16
N GLU A 46 10.28 9.78 6.50
CA GLU A 46 11.29 10.78 6.12
C GLU A 46 11.19 11.21 4.64
N ASN A 47 10.43 10.47 3.84
CA ASN A 47 10.34 10.64 2.39
C ASN A 47 9.05 11.32 1.91
N TYR A 48 8.25 11.88 2.83
CA TYR A 48 7.10 12.71 2.47
C TYR A 48 7.52 14.19 2.46
N PRO A 49 7.39 14.91 1.34
CA PRO A 49 7.85 16.30 1.24
C PRO A 49 7.13 17.22 2.22
N GLY A 50 7.86 18.21 2.78
CA GLY A 50 7.33 19.19 3.70
C GLY A 50 7.78 19.00 5.16
N PHE A 51 8.35 17.85 5.50
CA PHE A 51 8.81 17.50 6.85
C PHE A 51 10.33 17.29 6.87
N ALA A 52 11.08 18.37 7.05
CA ALA A 52 12.55 18.35 6.98
C ALA A 52 13.22 17.47 8.04
N LYS A 53 12.51 17.14 9.11
CA LYS A 53 12.98 16.28 10.21
C LYS A 53 12.26 14.92 10.27
N GLY A 54 11.53 14.57 9.20
CA GLY A 54 10.59 13.44 9.24
C GLY A 54 9.31 13.79 10.04
N ILE A 55 8.39 12.85 10.03
CA ILE A 55 7.15 12.90 10.83
C ILE A 55 6.72 11.47 11.13
N MET A 56 6.15 11.24 12.30
CA MET A 56 5.55 9.93 12.60
C MET A 56 4.35 9.66 11.67
N GLY A 57 4.27 8.46 11.10
CA GLY A 57 3.21 8.10 10.17
C GLY A 57 1.79 8.37 10.71
N PRO A 58 1.45 7.95 11.96
CA PRO A 58 0.17 8.28 12.58
C PRO A 58 -0.09 9.79 12.71
N GLU A 59 0.94 10.58 12.99
CA GLU A 59 0.83 12.04 13.10
C GLU A 59 0.55 12.66 11.73
N LEU A 60 1.27 12.25 10.69
CA LEU A 60 1.03 12.70 9.32
C LEU A 60 -0.42 12.46 8.89
N MET A 61 -0.95 11.27 9.18
CA MET A 61 -2.32 10.92 8.82
C MET A 61 -3.36 11.70 9.63
N LYS A 62 -3.09 11.95 10.91
CA LYS A 62 -3.92 12.79 11.78
C LYS A 62 -4.00 14.24 11.28
N GLU A 63 -2.86 14.83 10.93
CA GLU A 63 -2.80 16.21 10.40
C GLU A 63 -3.51 16.30 9.04
N THR A 64 -3.31 15.30 8.15
CA THR A 64 -3.98 15.28 6.84
C THR A 64 -5.50 15.12 6.99
N ARG A 65 -5.95 14.28 7.93
CA ARG A 65 -7.38 14.13 8.25
C ARG A 65 -7.97 15.43 8.78
N ALA A 66 -7.31 16.07 9.73
CA ALA A 66 -7.75 17.37 10.27
C ALA A 66 -7.82 18.46 9.17
N GLN A 67 -6.89 18.41 8.20
CA GLN A 67 -6.94 19.31 7.05
C GLN A 67 -8.18 19.07 6.18
N ALA A 68 -8.54 17.81 5.89
CA ALA A 68 -9.74 17.47 5.13
C ALA A 68 -11.02 17.89 5.88
N GLU A 69 -11.08 17.65 7.18
CA GLU A 69 -12.19 18.05 8.05
C GLU A 69 -12.38 19.56 8.09
N ARG A 70 -11.30 20.32 8.16
CA ARG A 70 -11.32 21.80 8.12
C ARG A 70 -11.97 22.35 6.85
N PHE A 71 -11.90 21.65 5.72
CA PHE A 71 -12.53 22.06 4.47
C PHE A 71 -13.96 21.53 4.30
N GLY A 72 -14.50 20.80 5.28
CA GLY A 72 -15.89 20.35 5.29
C GLY A 72 -16.11 18.94 4.76
N THR A 73 -15.04 18.11 4.68
CA THR A 73 -15.22 16.67 4.44
C THR A 73 -16.00 16.04 5.57
N GLU A 74 -17.06 15.30 5.26
CA GLU A 74 -17.74 14.44 6.21
C GLU A 74 -17.02 13.08 6.31
N PHE A 75 -16.98 12.50 7.51
CA PHE A 75 -16.34 11.22 7.77
C PHE A 75 -17.34 10.21 8.29
N LEU A 76 -17.25 8.99 7.77
CA LEU A 76 -18.01 7.84 8.25
C LEU A 76 -17.03 6.71 8.60
N THR A 77 -16.98 6.34 9.87
CA THR A 77 -16.22 5.17 10.33
C THR A 77 -17.04 3.92 10.02
N GLY A 78 -16.42 2.90 9.45
CA GLY A 78 -17.02 1.63 9.08
C GLY A 78 -16.48 1.10 7.76
N ASP A 79 -16.65 -0.18 7.51
CA ASP A 79 -16.19 -0.82 6.29
C ASP A 79 -17.28 -0.85 5.22
N VAL A 80 -16.94 -0.49 3.98
CA VAL A 80 -17.84 -0.71 2.84
C VAL A 80 -17.90 -2.20 2.57
N THR A 81 -19.09 -2.78 2.75
CA THR A 81 -19.34 -4.23 2.63
C THR A 81 -19.99 -4.63 1.31
N ALA A 82 -20.66 -3.70 0.64
CA ALA A 82 -21.23 -3.92 -0.70
C ALA A 82 -21.26 -2.61 -1.51
N VAL A 83 -21.18 -2.75 -2.82
CA VAL A 83 -21.30 -1.63 -3.77
C VAL A 83 -22.19 -2.01 -4.96
N HIS A 84 -22.97 -1.04 -5.43
CA HIS A 84 -23.76 -1.14 -6.66
C HIS A 84 -23.35 0.02 -7.57
N LEU A 85 -22.51 -0.29 -8.55
CA LEU A 85 -21.80 0.67 -9.39
C LEU A 85 -22.30 0.67 -10.86
N THR A 86 -23.35 -0.10 -11.16
CA THR A 86 -23.90 -0.24 -12.52
C THR A 86 -24.98 0.77 -12.84
N GLN A 87 -25.57 1.41 -11.83
CA GLN A 87 -26.64 2.39 -11.98
C GLN A 87 -26.40 3.60 -11.07
N ARG A 88 -26.86 4.78 -11.49
CA ARG A 88 -26.80 6.01 -10.71
C ARG A 88 -28.16 6.33 -10.09
N PRO A 89 -28.16 6.92 -8.89
CA PRO A 89 -27.02 7.18 -8.05
C PRO A 89 -26.31 5.89 -7.61
N PHE A 90 -24.98 5.92 -7.54
CA PHE A 90 -24.22 4.78 -7.01
C PHE A 90 -24.58 4.55 -5.55
N THR A 91 -24.62 3.28 -5.16
CA THR A 91 -25.03 2.90 -3.81
C THR A 91 -23.94 2.08 -3.14
N LEU A 92 -23.57 2.47 -1.92
CA LEU A 92 -22.61 1.77 -1.07
C LEU A 92 -23.31 1.36 0.21
N THR A 93 -22.99 0.16 0.71
CA THR A 93 -23.44 -0.31 2.03
C THR A 93 -22.27 -0.34 2.97
N VAL A 94 -22.40 0.30 4.12
CA VAL A 94 -21.38 0.33 5.19
C VAL A 94 -21.84 -0.55 6.33
N ASP A 95 -20.97 -1.43 6.80
CA ASP A 95 -21.18 -2.40 7.89
C ASP A 95 -22.43 -3.29 7.72
N GLY A 96 -22.89 -3.47 6.48
CA GLY A 96 -24.11 -4.25 6.17
C GLY A 96 -25.43 -3.55 6.49
N GLU A 97 -25.41 -2.35 7.05
CA GLU A 97 -26.61 -1.68 7.57
C GLU A 97 -26.85 -0.29 6.95
N HIS A 98 -25.81 0.52 6.82
CA HIS A 98 -25.94 1.91 6.38
C HIS A 98 -25.80 2.03 4.86
N THR A 99 -26.81 2.56 4.20
CA THR A 99 -26.79 2.80 2.76
C THR A 99 -26.45 4.25 2.46
N VAL A 100 -25.42 4.45 1.63
CA VAL A 100 -24.95 5.75 1.16
C VAL A 100 -25.17 5.86 -0.35
N GLN A 101 -25.74 6.98 -0.80
CA GLN A 101 -25.93 7.27 -2.23
C GLN A 101 -25.06 8.44 -2.67
N THR A 102 -24.47 8.32 -3.87
CA THR A 102 -23.55 9.31 -4.42
C THR A 102 -23.61 9.39 -5.95
N LYS A 103 -23.22 10.54 -6.50
CA LYS A 103 -23.09 10.76 -7.95
C LYS A 103 -21.76 10.20 -8.48
N THR A 104 -20.68 10.26 -7.70
CA THR A 104 -19.34 9.78 -8.07
C THR A 104 -18.70 9.03 -6.93
N VAL A 105 -17.77 8.11 -7.27
CA VAL A 105 -16.99 7.33 -6.29
C VAL A 105 -15.50 7.44 -6.59
N ILE A 106 -14.69 7.68 -5.55
CA ILE A 106 -13.23 7.55 -5.61
C ILE A 106 -12.81 6.33 -4.78
N ILE A 107 -12.25 5.33 -5.45
CA ILE A 107 -11.74 4.12 -4.82
C ILE A 107 -10.29 4.38 -4.41
N ALA A 108 -10.02 4.45 -3.10
CA ALA A 108 -8.72 4.71 -2.50
C ALA A 108 -8.35 3.68 -1.42
N THR A 109 -8.79 2.42 -1.63
CA THR A 109 -8.67 1.33 -0.66
C THR A 109 -7.26 0.76 -0.50
N GLY A 110 -6.33 1.19 -1.34
CA GLY A 110 -4.92 0.82 -1.27
C GLY A 110 -4.63 -0.64 -1.62
N ALA A 111 -3.45 -1.10 -1.20
CA ALA A 111 -3.01 -2.49 -1.33
C ALA A 111 -2.32 -2.92 -0.05
N SER A 112 -2.44 -4.20 0.30
CA SER A 112 -1.82 -4.78 1.49
C SER A 112 -0.64 -5.65 1.11
N ALA A 113 0.49 -5.51 1.81
CA ALA A 113 1.60 -6.44 1.68
C ALA A 113 1.15 -7.84 2.10
N ILE A 114 1.62 -8.85 1.38
CA ILE A 114 1.34 -10.24 1.73
C ILE A 114 2.30 -10.62 2.86
N PRO A 115 1.80 -10.96 4.07
CA PRO A 115 2.65 -11.37 5.16
C PRO A 115 3.14 -12.81 4.97
N ILE A 116 4.25 -13.17 5.63
CA ILE A 116 4.67 -14.57 5.78
C ILE A 116 3.64 -15.31 6.65
N GLY A 117 3.04 -14.60 7.61
CA GLY A 117 2.02 -15.11 8.53
C GLY A 117 2.60 -15.60 9.87
N LEU A 118 3.76 -15.08 10.27
CA LEU A 118 4.40 -15.43 11.53
C LEU A 118 3.96 -14.50 12.66
N LYS A 119 3.83 -15.05 13.86
CA LYS A 119 3.45 -14.25 15.06
C LYS A 119 4.45 -13.13 15.34
N ASN A 120 5.76 -13.44 15.24
CA ASN A 120 6.81 -12.47 15.48
C ASN A 120 6.95 -11.46 14.35
N GLU A 121 6.55 -11.78 13.11
CA GLU A 121 6.46 -10.83 12.01
C GLU A 121 5.55 -9.66 12.39
N ALA A 122 4.31 -9.96 12.81
CA ALA A 122 3.35 -8.92 13.19
C ALA A 122 3.85 -8.07 14.38
N ARG A 123 4.47 -8.69 15.37
CA ARG A 123 5.01 -8.01 16.57
C ARG A 123 6.19 -7.10 16.26
N LEU A 124 7.04 -7.50 15.33
CA LEU A 124 8.28 -6.79 14.98
C LEU A 124 8.14 -5.89 13.75
N THR A 125 6.94 -5.77 13.17
CA THR A 125 6.66 -4.79 12.12
C THR A 125 6.93 -3.38 12.63
N GLY A 126 7.74 -2.59 11.91
CA GLY A 126 8.25 -1.30 12.35
C GLY A 126 9.43 -1.36 13.35
N HIS A 127 9.78 -2.55 13.83
CA HIS A 127 10.88 -2.80 14.77
C HIS A 127 11.97 -3.72 14.16
N GLY A 128 12.16 -3.61 12.85
CA GLY A 128 13.12 -4.39 12.08
C GLY A 128 12.47 -5.31 11.04
N VAL A 129 11.16 -5.54 11.08
CA VAL A 129 10.41 -6.13 9.98
C VAL A 129 9.79 -5.02 9.15
N SER A 130 10.01 -5.06 7.83
CA SER A 130 9.49 -4.09 6.87
C SER A 130 8.98 -4.79 5.60
N THR A 131 8.11 -4.11 4.87
CA THR A 131 7.62 -4.50 3.54
C THR A 131 7.96 -3.47 2.47
N CYS A 132 8.82 -2.48 2.79
CA CYS A 132 9.15 -1.37 1.89
C CYS A 132 10.63 -0.96 2.05
N ALA A 133 11.49 -1.42 1.16
CA ALA A 133 12.91 -1.07 1.17
C ALA A 133 13.17 0.43 0.95
N THR A 134 12.36 1.08 0.11
CA THR A 134 12.49 2.52 -0.18
C THR A 134 12.05 3.39 0.99
N CYS A 135 11.20 2.86 1.88
CA CYS A 135 10.76 3.57 3.08
C CYS A 135 11.82 3.46 4.20
N ASP A 136 12.25 2.23 4.48
CA ASP A 136 12.96 1.90 5.73
C ASP A 136 14.45 1.59 5.54
N GLY A 137 14.91 1.40 4.29
CA GLY A 137 16.29 0.96 4.03
C GLY A 137 17.37 1.87 4.61
N PHE A 138 17.11 3.18 4.68
CA PHE A 138 18.04 4.16 5.24
C PHE A 138 18.38 3.90 6.72
N PHE A 139 17.41 3.45 7.52
CA PHE A 139 17.60 3.17 8.95
C PHE A 139 18.54 1.98 9.22
N PHE A 140 18.83 1.18 8.21
CA PHE A 140 19.67 -0.01 8.30
C PHE A 140 21.10 0.18 7.77
N LYS A 141 21.58 1.42 7.73
CA LYS A 141 22.93 1.74 7.27
C LYS A 141 24.00 0.97 8.07
N GLY A 142 24.88 0.27 7.34
CA GLY A 142 25.96 -0.52 7.94
C GLY A 142 25.52 -1.83 8.62
N LYS A 143 24.28 -2.30 8.36
CA LYS A 143 23.73 -3.53 8.93
C LYS A 143 23.65 -4.66 7.90
N GLU A 144 23.52 -5.89 8.40
CA GLU A 144 23.17 -7.07 7.59
C GLU A 144 21.65 -7.24 7.56
N LEU A 145 21.09 -7.51 6.37
CA LEU A 145 19.66 -7.59 6.14
C LEU A 145 19.26 -8.89 5.46
N LEU A 146 18.00 -9.26 5.67
CA LEU A 146 17.37 -10.40 5.06
C LEU A 146 16.19 -9.93 4.20
N VAL A 147 16.12 -10.39 2.94
CA VAL A 147 14.98 -10.15 2.05
C VAL A 147 14.31 -11.48 1.77
N VAL A 148 13.01 -11.56 2.03
CA VAL A 148 12.22 -12.77 1.82
C VAL A 148 11.46 -12.63 0.50
N GLY A 149 11.79 -13.47 -0.49
CA GLY A 149 11.14 -13.43 -1.78
C GLY A 149 12.01 -13.99 -2.90
N GLY A 150 11.61 -13.81 -4.16
CA GLY A 150 12.36 -14.31 -5.31
C GLY A 150 11.73 -13.89 -6.64
N GLY A 151 10.83 -12.92 -6.63
CA GLY A 151 10.30 -12.20 -7.78
C GLY A 151 11.01 -10.87 -8.00
N ASP A 152 10.58 -10.11 -9.02
CA ASP A 152 11.17 -8.82 -9.35
C ASP A 152 11.21 -7.86 -8.16
N SER A 153 10.12 -7.71 -7.42
CA SER A 153 10.05 -6.85 -6.23
C SER A 153 11.11 -7.20 -5.19
N ALA A 154 11.31 -8.51 -4.92
CA ALA A 154 12.32 -8.93 -3.92
C ALA A 154 13.74 -8.59 -4.36
N LEU A 155 14.05 -8.74 -5.64
CA LEU A 155 15.38 -8.41 -6.17
C LEU A 155 15.59 -6.89 -6.32
N GLU A 156 14.53 -6.15 -6.63
CA GLU A 156 14.54 -4.69 -6.61
C GLU A 156 14.85 -4.17 -5.21
N GLU A 157 14.13 -4.63 -4.21
CA GLU A 157 14.34 -4.27 -2.81
C GLU A 157 15.74 -4.69 -2.33
N ALA A 158 16.18 -5.91 -2.63
CA ALA A 158 17.52 -6.37 -2.28
C ALA A 158 18.61 -5.48 -2.89
N ASN A 159 18.50 -5.15 -4.18
CA ASN A 159 19.45 -4.23 -4.82
C ASN A 159 19.40 -2.81 -4.22
N PHE A 160 18.22 -2.31 -3.92
CA PHE A 160 18.07 -1.00 -3.28
C PHE A 160 18.74 -0.95 -1.91
N LEU A 161 18.51 -1.97 -1.09
CA LEU A 161 19.06 -2.09 0.27
C LEU A 161 20.59 -2.14 0.29
N THR A 162 21.25 -2.64 -0.76
CA THR A 162 22.73 -2.65 -0.83
C THR A 162 23.36 -1.25 -0.84
N LYS A 163 22.57 -0.18 -1.08
CA LYS A 163 23.02 1.20 -0.93
C LYS A 163 23.38 1.55 0.51
N PHE A 164 22.74 0.89 1.46
CA PHE A 164 22.85 1.15 2.89
C PHE A 164 23.50 -0.01 3.66
N ALA A 165 23.04 -1.22 3.38
CA ALA A 165 23.47 -2.43 4.07
C ALA A 165 24.91 -2.83 3.73
N THR A 166 25.56 -3.52 4.66
CA THR A 166 26.86 -4.19 4.41
C THR A 166 26.65 -5.49 3.63
N ARG A 167 25.54 -6.18 3.87
CA ARG A 167 25.15 -7.43 3.21
C ARG A 167 23.64 -7.59 3.17
N VAL A 168 23.13 -8.14 2.07
CA VAL A 168 21.71 -8.49 1.89
C VAL A 168 21.62 -9.97 1.53
N SER A 169 20.96 -10.77 2.36
CA SER A 169 20.72 -12.18 2.10
C SER A 169 19.30 -12.39 1.61
N VAL A 170 19.13 -12.88 0.37
CA VAL A 170 17.81 -13.16 -0.21
C VAL A 170 17.43 -14.60 0.12
N VAL A 171 16.38 -14.78 0.93
CA VAL A 171 15.80 -16.09 1.25
C VAL A 171 14.74 -16.46 0.24
N HIS A 172 14.95 -17.58 -0.46
CA HIS A 172 14.00 -18.06 -1.45
C HIS A 172 13.66 -19.55 -1.26
N ARG A 173 12.34 -19.84 -1.31
CA ARG A 173 11.82 -21.20 -1.08
C ARG A 173 12.14 -22.24 -2.17
N ARG A 174 12.73 -21.81 -3.29
CA ARG A 174 13.11 -22.66 -4.44
C ARG A 174 14.59 -22.49 -4.73
N ASP A 175 15.08 -23.32 -5.65
CA ASP A 175 16.44 -23.24 -6.19
C ASP A 175 16.59 -22.29 -7.39
N LYS A 176 15.47 -21.67 -7.84
CA LYS A 176 15.41 -20.75 -8.99
C LYS A 176 14.52 -19.56 -8.68
N LEU A 177 14.98 -18.38 -9.07
CA LEU A 177 14.22 -17.14 -8.99
C LEU A 177 13.09 -17.11 -10.01
N ARG A 178 12.04 -16.35 -9.70
CA ARG A 178 10.92 -16.05 -10.61
C ARG A 178 11.03 -14.68 -11.26
N ALA A 179 11.99 -13.88 -10.80
CA ALA A 179 12.24 -12.55 -11.31
C ALA A 179 12.63 -12.58 -12.80
N SER A 180 12.49 -11.45 -13.47
CA SER A 180 12.97 -11.24 -14.85
C SER A 180 14.49 -11.46 -14.92
N LYS A 181 14.97 -11.87 -16.09
CA LYS A 181 16.41 -12.16 -16.29
C LYS A 181 17.30 -10.97 -15.94
N ILE A 182 16.86 -9.75 -16.30
CA ILE A 182 17.58 -8.51 -15.99
C ILE A 182 17.74 -8.32 -14.48
N MET A 183 16.69 -8.56 -13.70
CA MET A 183 16.73 -8.43 -12.23
C MET A 183 17.58 -9.52 -11.61
N GLN A 184 17.50 -10.74 -12.12
CA GLN A 184 18.38 -11.83 -11.68
C GLN A 184 19.85 -11.47 -11.90
N ASP A 185 20.21 -11.03 -13.10
CA ASP A 185 21.59 -10.68 -13.43
C ASP A 185 22.13 -9.54 -12.56
N ARG A 186 21.31 -8.52 -12.30
CA ARG A 186 21.68 -7.42 -11.38
C ARG A 186 21.96 -7.92 -9.96
N ALA A 187 21.10 -8.78 -9.42
CA ALA A 187 21.27 -9.29 -8.06
C ALA A 187 22.42 -10.27 -7.93
N ILE A 188 22.64 -11.14 -8.93
CA ILE A 188 23.72 -12.14 -8.93
C ILE A 188 25.10 -11.46 -9.05
N HIS A 189 25.22 -10.37 -9.81
CA HIS A 189 26.47 -9.63 -9.96
C HIS A 189 26.73 -8.61 -8.82
N ASN A 190 25.80 -8.46 -7.89
CA ASN A 190 25.98 -7.55 -6.76
C ASN A 190 26.72 -8.27 -5.62
N GLU A 191 27.97 -7.89 -5.35
CA GLU A 191 28.83 -8.50 -4.34
C GLU A 191 28.25 -8.46 -2.91
N LYS A 192 27.33 -7.54 -2.64
CA LYS A 192 26.66 -7.44 -1.34
C LYS A 192 25.44 -8.37 -1.22
N ILE A 193 24.99 -9.00 -2.31
CA ILE A 193 23.83 -9.89 -2.30
C ILE A 193 24.28 -11.34 -2.24
N SER A 194 23.69 -12.09 -1.33
CA SER A 194 23.83 -13.55 -1.25
C SER A 194 22.45 -14.22 -1.28
N PHE A 195 22.38 -15.47 -1.72
CA PHE A 195 21.13 -16.21 -1.82
C PHE A 195 21.12 -17.39 -0.85
N ILE A 196 20.03 -17.54 -0.13
CA ILE A 196 19.73 -18.70 0.73
C ILE A 196 18.60 -19.46 0.06
N TRP A 197 18.96 -20.46 -0.72
CA TRP A 197 18.06 -21.25 -1.52
C TRP A 197 17.29 -22.30 -0.73
N ASN A 198 16.17 -22.74 -1.30
CA ASN A 198 15.34 -23.81 -0.75
C ASN A 198 14.97 -23.55 0.72
N SER A 199 14.79 -22.32 1.10
CA SER A 199 14.60 -21.93 2.50
C SER A 199 13.40 -21.02 2.69
N VAL A 200 12.72 -21.20 3.80
CA VAL A 200 11.62 -20.37 4.28
C VAL A 200 11.95 -19.83 5.67
N VAL A 201 11.39 -18.69 6.02
CA VAL A 201 11.47 -18.17 7.38
C VAL A 201 10.43 -18.90 8.22
N GLU A 202 10.87 -19.57 9.30
CA GLU A 202 9.99 -20.21 10.29
C GLU A 202 9.69 -19.29 11.47
N ASP A 203 10.66 -18.43 11.84
CA ASP A 203 10.45 -17.42 12.86
C ASP A 203 11.38 -16.22 12.68
N ILE A 204 10.99 -15.08 13.24
CA ILE A 204 11.79 -13.86 13.31
C ILE A 204 12.19 -13.66 14.76
N LEU A 205 13.51 -13.54 14.98
CA LEU A 205 14.11 -13.51 16.30
C LEU A 205 14.31 -12.07 16.79
N GLY A 206 14.11 -11.88 18.09
CA GLY A 206 14.30 -10.61 18.77
C GLY A 206 13.20 -10.33 19.79
N ALA A 207 13.54 -9.59 20.84
CA ALA A 207 12.58 -9.16 21.86
C ALA A 207 11.86 -7.87 21.40
N ASP A 208 12.53 -6.75 21.38
CA ASP A 208 12.00 -5.44 21.00
C ASP A 208 12.32 -5.06 19.55
N VAL A 209 13.43 -5.55 19.03
CA VAL A 209 13.90 -5.35 17.66
C VAL A 209 14.38 -6.66 17.06
N VAL A 210 14.42 -6.74 15.73
CA VAL A 210 14.93 -7.91 15.00
C VAL A 210 16.43 -8.10 15.33
N THR A 211 16.81 -9.35 15.67
CA THR A 211 18.21 -9.77 15.86
C THR A 211 18.62 -10.88 14.91
N GLY A 212 17.67 -11.50 14.23
CA GLY A 212 17.90 -12.59 13.28
C GLY A 212 16.61 -13.22 12.79
N ALA A 213 16.74 -14.28 12.02
CA ALA A 213 15.64 -15.12 11.58
C ALA A 213 16.02 -16.61 11.68
N GLN A 214 15.05 -17.42 12.05
CA GLN A 214 15.14 -18.87 11.98
C GLN A 214 14.64 -19.34 10.61
N LEU A 215 15.49 -20.04 9.88
CA LEU A 215 15.22 -20.52 8.54
C LEU A 215 15.12 -22.03 8.53
N LYS A 216 14.21 -22.57 7.74
CA LYS A 216 14.10 -23.98 7.44
C LYS A 216 14.38 -24.24 5.98
N ASN A 217 15.33 -25.13 5.71
CA ASN A 217 15.54 -25.65 4.37
C ASN A 217 14.42 -26.65 4.03
N VAL A 218 13.64 -26.34 2.98
CA VAL A 218 12.44 -27.13 2.62
C VAL A 218 12.77 -28.48 1.97
N VAL A 219 14.02 -28.71 1.55
CA VAL A 219 14.48 -29.97 0.95
C VAL A 219 15.03 -30.91 2.02
N THR A 220 15.86 -30.37 2.91
CA THR A 220 16.55 -31.18 3.93
C THR A 220 15.88 -31.20 5.29
N GLY A 221 14.95 -30.28 5.52
CA GLY A 221 14.32 -30.05 6.82
C GLY A 221 15.24 -29.38 7.86
N LYS A 222 16.49 -29.07 7.49
CA LYS A 222 17.46 -28.46 8.41
C LYS A 222 17.02 -27.05 8.82
N ILE A 223 17.03 -26.80 10.12
CA ILE A 223 16.80 -25.48 10.72
C ILE A 223 18.16 -24.81 10.95
N SER A 224 18.22 -23.52 10.69
CA SER A 224 19.39 -22.68 10.94
C SER A 224 18.97 -21.27 11.32
N GLU A 225 19.79 -20.60 12.13
CA GLU A 225 19.58 -19.19 12.47
C GLU A 225 20.54 -18.32 11.64
N VAL A 226 20.02 -17.20 11.16
CA VAL A 226 20.77 -16.20 10.40
C VAL A 226 20.65 -14.87 11.14
N PRO A 227 21.76 -14.35 11.68
CA PRO A 227 21.78 -13.02 12.28
C PRO A 227 21.47 -11.96 11.24
N CYS A 228 20.59 -11.03 11.56
CA CYS A 228 20.30 -9.83 10.76
C CYS A 228 19.66 -8.76 11.63
N ALA A 229 19.80 -7.50 11.23
CA ALA A 229 19.18 -6.37 11.91
C ALA A 229 17.79 -6.03 11.35
N GLY A 230 17.45 -6.58 10.18
CA GLY A 230 16.14 -6.35 9.57
C GLY A 230 15.75 -7.46 8.59
N VAL A 231 14.45 -7.69 8.52
CA VAL A 231 13.81 -8.65 7.60
C VAL A 231 12.82 -7.89 6.72
N PHE A 232 13.09 -7.86 5.42
CA PHE A 232 12.23 -7.24 4.42
C PHE A 232 11.36 -8.30 3.73
N VAL A 233 10.05 -8.22 3.93
CA VAL A 233 9.09 -9.20 3.40
C VAL A 233 8.61 -8.75 2.03
N ALA A 234 9.20 -9.29 0.96
CA ALA A 234 8.99 -8.90 -0.42
C ALA A 234 8.36 -10.04 -1.25
N ILE A 235 7.29 -10.66 -0.72
CA ILE A 235 6.58 -11.78 -1.39
C ILE A 235 5.38 -11.32 -2.21
N GLY A 236 5.13 -10.02 -2.28
CA GLY A 236 4.12 -9.37 -3.10
C GLY A 236 3.14 -8.52 -2.30
N HIS A 237 2.25 -7.86 -3.05
CA HIS A 237 1.15 -7.07 -2.52
C HIS A 237 -0.16 -7.55 -3.15
N ARG A 238 -1.25 -7.35 -2.44
CA ARG A 238 -2.61 -7.60 -2.93
C ARG A 238 -3.40 -6.31 -2.84
N PRO A 239 -3.92 -5.79 -3.97
CA PRO A 239 -4.80 -4.63 -3.94
C PRO A 239 -6.11 -4.97 -3.22
N ASN A 240 -6.67 -4.02 -2.50
CA ASN A 240 -7.92 -4.18 -1.74
C ASN A 240 -9.12 -3.92 -2.65
N THR A 241 -9.32 -4.81 -3.62
CA THR A 241 -10.28 -4.65 -4.73
C THR A 241 -11.39 -5.69 -4.77
N SER A 242 -11.39 -6.67 -3.87
CA SER A 242 -12.36 -7.78 -3.87
C SER A 242 -13.82 -7.29 -3.89
N LEU A 243 -14.10 -6.17 -3.24
CA LEU A 243 -15.41 -5.53 -3.19
C LEU A 243 -15.94 -5.10 -4.57
N PHE A 244 -15.06 -4.79 -5.51
CA PHE A 244 -15.38 -4.25 -6.83
C PHE A 244 -15.34 -5.30 -7.93
N ALA A 245 -15.08 -6.57 -7.58
CA ALA A 245 -14.95 -7.66 -8.53
C ALA A 245 -16.22 -7.81 -9.39
N GLY A 246 -16.04 -7.93 -10.71
CA GLY A 246 -17.13 -8.05 -11.66
C GLY A 246 -17.86 -6.74 -12.01
N GLN A 247 -17.53 -5.61 -11.36
CA GLN A 247 -18.10 -4.30 -11.67
C GLN A 247 -17.06 -3.33 -12.21
N ILE A 248 -15.80 -3.44 -11.75
CA ILE A 248 -14.68 -2.59 -12.18
C ILE A 248 -13.61 -3.47 -12.86
N ASP A 249 -13.08 -3.00 -13.96
CA ASP A 249 -12.00 -3.69 -14.69
C ASP A 249 -10.70 -3.70 -13.90
N MET A 250 -10.09 -4.89 -13.84
CA MET A 250 -8.83 -5.13 -13.12
C MET A 250 -7.81 -5.81 -14.02
N ASP A 251 -6.55 -5.68 -13.66
CA ASP A 251 -5.48 -6.46 -14.27
C ASP A 251 -5.41 -7.89 -13.70
N GLU A 252 -4.49 -8.69 -14.21
CA GLU A 252 -4.29 -10.11 -13.77
C GLU A 252 -3.86 -10.23 -12.30
N LYS A 253 -3.36 -9.16 -11.70
CA LYS A 253 -2.95 -9.09 -10.28
C LYS A 253 -4.04 -8.51 -9.39
N GLY A 254 -5.17 -8.08 -9.98
CA GLY A 254 -6.32 -7.51 -9.29
C GLY A 254 -6.26 -6.00 -9.06
N TYR A 255 -5.28 -5.29 -9.63
CA TYR A 255 -5.23 -3.82 -9.56
C TYR A 255 -6.27 -3.20 -10.51
N ILE A 256 -6.95 -2.15 -10.07
CA ILE A 256 -7.92 -1.43 -10.90
C ILE A 256 -7.20 -0.82 -12.11
N ARG A 257 -7.76 -1.07 -13.30
CA ARG A 257 -7.28 -0.44 -14.54
C ARG A 257 -7.84 0.95 -14.66
N THR A 258 -6.97 1.95 -14.80
CA THR A 258 -7.35 3.34 -15.03
C THR A 258 -6.94 3.79 -16.43
N HIS A 259 -7.66 4.78 -16.95
CA HIS A 259 -7.35 5.45 -18.22
C HIS A 259 -7.60 6.96 -18.08
N SER A 260 -7.03 7.78 -18.98
CA SER A 260 -7.23 9.24 -18.98
C SER A 260 -7.04 9.90 -17.60
N GLY A 261 -6.04 9.44 -16.84
CA GLY A 261 -5.81 9.83 -15.46
C GLY A 261 -6.27 8.76 -14.49
N THR A 262 -7.35 9.01 -13.75
CA THR A 262 -7.84 8.12 -12.68
C THR A 262 -9.18 7.44 -13.00
N ALA A 263 -9.75 7.67 -14.19
CA ALA A 263 -11.02 7.11 -14.60
C ALA A 263 -10.96 5.59 -14.74
N THR A 264 -12.03 4.91 -14.30
CA THR A 264 -12.22 3.46 -14.50
C THR A 264 -13.09 3.19 -15.72
N ASN A 265 -13.37 1.92 -16.01
CA ASN A 265 -14.32 1.52 -17.07
C ASN A 265 -15.76 1.99 -16.80
N VAL A 266 -16.09 2.39 -15.57
CA VAL A 266 -17.42 2.90 -15.21
C VAL A 266 -17.36 4.43 -15.09
N PRO A 267 -18.05 5.20 -15.97
CA PRO A 267 -18.03 6.66 -15.90
C PRO A 267 -18.50 7.18 -14.55
N GLY A 268 -17.76 8.14 -13.95
CA GLY A 268 -18.02 8.68 -12.61
C GLY A 268 -17.41 7.86 -11.46
N ILE A 269 -16.66 6.82 -11.78
CA ILE A 269 -15.85 6.08 -10.80
C ILE A 269 -14.39 6.23 -11.13
N PHE A 270 -13.61 6.60 -10.12
CA PHE A 270 -12.19 6.89 -10.19
C PHE A 270 -11.42 6.03 -9.20
N ALA A 271 -10.15 5.76 -9.48
CA ALA A 271 -9.29 5.00 -8.57
C ALA A 271 -7.97 5.72 -8.34
N ALA A 272 -7.49 5.75 -7.09
CA ALA A 272 -6.29 6.46 -6.69
C ALA A 272 -5.48 5.71 -5.63
N GLY A 273 -4.16 5.92 -5.62
CA GLY A 273 -3.23 5.25 -4.72
C GLY A 273 -2.94 3.82 -5.14
N ASP A 274 -2.49 3.04 -4.17
CA ASP A 274 -1.97 1.69 -4.40
C ASP A 274 -3.02 0.69 -4.89
N VAL A 275 -4.29 1.01 -4.87
CA VAL A 275 -5.35 0.18 -5.45
C VAL A 275 -5.25 0.06 -6.98
N GLN A 276 -4.63 1.04 -7.64
CA GLN A 276 -4.37 1.09 -9.08
C GLN A 276 -2.87 1.14 -9.41
N ASP A 277 -2.02 1.62 -8.49
CA ASP A 277 -0.57 1.71 -8.68
C ASP A 277 0.14 0.47 -8.14
N SER A 278 0.48 -0.45 -9.03
CA SER A 278 1.26 -1.65 -8.70
C SER A 278 2.78 -1.40 -8.64
N THR A 279 3.23 -0.18 -8.99
CA THR A 279 4.64 0.13 -9.23
C THR A 279 5.28 0.92 -8.10
N TYR A 280 4.76 2.11 -7.81
CA TYR A 280 5.45 3.04 -6.90
C TYR A 280 5.13 2.79 -5.43
N ARG A 281 3.86 2.68 -5.07
CA ARG A 281 3.39 2.42 -3.70
C ARG A 281 4.05 3.33 -2.67
N GLN A 282 4.01 4.63 -2.94
CA GLN A 282 4.55 5.66 -2.06
C GLN A 282 3.43 6.59 -1.59
N ALA A 283 3.55 7.11 -0.36
CA ALA A 283 2.58 8.04 0.20
C ALA A 283 2.37 9.29 -0.68
N VAL A 284 3.45 9.83 -1.23
CA VAL A 284 3.41 11.02 -2.08
C VAL A 284 2.77 10.75 -3.45
N THR A 285 3.00 9.59 -4.07
CA THR A 285 2.33 9.21 -5.33
C THR A 285 0.87 8.90 -5.10
N ALA A 286 0.54 8.27 -3.98
CA ALA A 286 -0.84 8.04 -3.57
C ALA A 286 -1.57 9.37 -3.35
N ALA A 287 -0.99 10.32 -2.63
CA ALA A 287 -1.54 11.66 -2.45
C ALA A 287 -1.72 12.38 -3.80
N GLY A 288 -0.72 12.34 -4.68
CA GLY A 288 -0.79 12.91 -6.03
C GLY A 288 -1.92 12.35 -6.86
N SER A 289 -2.10 11.03 -6.88
CA SER A 289 -3.22 10.40 -7.60
C SER A 289 -4.59 10.68 -6.94
N GLY A 290 -4.64 10.85 -5.61
CA GLY A 290 -5.83 11.31 -4.91
C GLY A 290 -6.27 12.71 -5.34
N CYS A 291 -5.30 13.64 -5.49
CA CYS A 291 -5.55 14.96 -6.08
C CYS A 291 -6.12 14.83 -7.50
N MET A 292 -5.51 14.00 -8.35
CA MET A 292 -5.98 13.77 -9.72
C MET A 292 -7.43 13.24 -9.74
N ALA A 293 -7.75 12.26 -8.90
CA ALA A 293 -9.09 11.67 -8.84
C ALA A 293 -10.17 12.67 -8.42
N ALA A 294 -9.85 13.56 -7.49
CA ALA A 294 -10.78 14.61 -7.09
C ALA A 294 -11.05 15.61 -8.23
N ILE A 295 -10.02 16.02 -8.96
CA ILE A 295 -10.14 16.91 -10.12
C ILE A 295 -10.92 16.22 -11.26
N ASP A 296 -10.66 14.93 -11.51
CA ASP A 296 -11.39 14.16 -12.51
C ASP A 296 -12.87 14.02 -12.14
N ALA A 297 -13.18 13.82 -10.83
CA ALA A 297 -14.56 13.77 -10.33
C ALA A 297 -15.27 15.12 -10.47
N GLU A 298 -14.61 16.23 -10.15
CA GLU A 298 -15.12 17.59 -10.32
C GLU A 298 -15.51 17.85 -11.78
N ARG A 299 -14.58 17.62 -12.71
CA ARG A 299 -14.80 17.81 -14.15
C ARG A 299 -15.94 16.93 -14.70
N PHE A 300 -16.01 15.70 -14.20
CA PHE A 300 -17.09 14.79 -14.57
C PHE A 300 -18.46 15.34 -14.12
N LEU A 301 -18.56 15.82 -12.89
CA LEU A 301 -19.79 16.42 -12.34
C LEU A 301 -20.19 17.70 -13.09
N GLU A 302 -19.23 18.56 -13.45
CA GLU A 302 -19.48 19.76 -14.25
C GLU A 302 -20.04 19.42 -15.64
N THR A 303 -19.50 18.41 -16.29
CA THR A 303 -19.91 18.02 -17.65
C THR A 303 -21.21 17.23 -17.69
N THR A 304 -21.55 16.50 -16.62
CA THR A 304 -22.74 15.64 -16.54
C THR A 304 -23.83 16.21 -15.64
N GLY A 305 -23.55 17.26 -14.89
CA GLY A 305 -24.32 17.76 -13.74
C GLY A 305 -25.77 18.24 -14.00
N HIS A 306 -26.27 18.22 -15.22
CA HIS A 306 -27.68 18.48 -15.53
C HIS A 306 -28.48 17.19 -15.78
N ASN A 307 -27.85 16.00 -15.82
CA ASN A 307 -28.46 14.71 -16.16
C ASN A 307 -28.22 13.60 -15.12
N LEU A 308 -27.77 13.92 -13.88
CA LEU A 308 -27.51 12.96 -12.81
C LEU A 308 -28.63 12.97 -11.75
#